data_1f4a88481e482055ceb94681887f6df8
#
_entry.id   1f4a88481e482055ceb94681887f6df8
#
_cell.length_a   1.000
_cell.length_b   1.000
_cell.length_c   1.000
_cell.angle_alpha   90.00
_cell.angle_beta   90.00
_cell.angle_gamma   90.00
#
_symmetry.space_group_name_H-M   'P 1'
#
loop_
_entity.id
_entity.type
_entity.pdbx_description
1 polymer ?
#
loop_
_entity_poly.entity_id
_entity_poly.type
_entity_poly.pdbx_seq_one_letter_code
_entity_poly.pdbx_strand_id
1 'polypeptide(L)'
;DAIQWSYTWSRNPVSVPSDGNGTGGISLALGQPTPVSGDSDITAVNLSTFSSAPKGTIDTFTHVPFTLNLSINDSASGNTGQTSFTGVFDGTLTPTSAQITATFDQTPHKLAIGNNLFTVALNSFAAPGIPDSTTFGSIGAHVSVVGASTGGNNGGATGGNNGGGGSGGGGGGNVGGGPGISEVPEPTSLTLAGLGAPVVGLAIWRRWRASRPAQA
;
A
#
# COMPACT_ATOMS: atom_id res chain seq x y z
N ASP A 1 1.06 19.09 -11.16
CA ASP A 1 1.95 18.84 -10.01
C ASP A 1 1.40 17.66 -9.21
N ALA A 2 2.29 16.81 -8.70
CA ALA A 2 1.88 15.69 -7.86
C ALA A 2 1.36 16.21 -6.51
N ILE A 3 0.29 15.58 -6.01
CA ILE A 3 -0.33 15.94 -4.73
C ILE A 3 0.63 15.59 -3.60
N GLN A 4 0.94 16.58 -2.75
CA GLN A 4 1.82 16.42 -1.59
C GLN A 4 0.99 16.06 -0.36
N TRP A 5 1.43 15.08 0.39
CA TRP A 5 0.75 14.61 1.59
C TRP A 5 1.75 14.03 2.60
N SER A 6 1.30 13.83 3.82
CA SER A 6 2.06 13.15 4.86
C SER A 6 1.15 12.19 5.62
N TYR A 7 1.76 11.26 6.35
CA TYR A 7 1.00 10.26 7.08
C TYR A 7 1.60 9.92 8.42
N THR A 8 0.74 9.41 9.29
CA THR A 8 1.15 8.78 10.56
C THR A 8 0.35 7.52 10.76
N TRP A 9 1.00 6.51 11.32
CA TRP A 9 0.36 5.29 11.75
C TRP A 9 0.26 5.24 13.28
N SER A 10 -0.80 4.63 13.79
CA SER A 10 -0.86 4.14 15.16
C SER A 10 -1.30 2.68 15.16
N ARG A 11 -1.01 1.97 16.24
CA ARG A 11 -1.23 0.54 16.36
C ARG A 11 -1.86 0.18 17.69
N ASN A 12 -2.65 -0.88 17.69
CA ASN A 12 -3.19 -1.47 18.90
C ASN A 12 -3.28 -3.00 18.73
N PRO A 13 -2.59 -3.78 19.56
CA PRO A 13 -1.66 -3.38 20.63
C PRO A 13 -0.27 -2.95 20.12
N VAL A 14 0.59 -2.47 21.01
CA VAL A 14 2.00 -2.17 20.69
C VAL A 14 2.81 -3.45 20.48
N SER A 15 2.43 -4.51 21.19
CA SER A 15 2.98 -5.84 21.04
C SER A 15 1.85 -6.86 21.19
N VAL A 16 1.88 -7.89 20.37
CA VAL A 16 0.92 -8.98 20.33
C VAL A 16 1.55 -10.17 21.08
N PRO A 17 1.05 -10.54 22.26
CA PRO A 17 1.56 -11.70 22.99
C PRO A 17 1.12 -12.99 22.30
N SER A 18 1.88 -14.07 22.47
CA SER A 18 1.47 -15.42 22.09
C SER A 18 0.30 -15.92 22.95
N ASP A 19 -0.46 -16.88 22.41
CA ASP A 19 -1.46 -17.59 23.16
C ASP A 19 -0.82 -18.45 24.26
N GLY A 20 -1.51 -18.63 25.36
CA GLY A 20 -1.06 -19.51 26.45
C GLY A 20 -0.09 -18.84 27.42
N ASN A 21 1.18 -19.23 27.41
CA ASN A 21 2.13 -18.81 28.46
C ASN A 21 2.61 -17.36 28.36
N GLY A 22 2.36 -16.66 27.23
CA GLY A 22 2.73 -15.27 27.05
C GLY A 22 4.23 -14.97 27.11
N THR A 23 5.08 -15.99 26.88
CA THR A 23 6.55 -15.87 26.95
C THR A 23 7.14 -15.31 25.66
N GLY A 24 6.40 -15.38 24.54
CA GLY A 24 6.79 -14.83 23.26
C GLY A 24 5.79 -13.82 22.74
N GLY A 25 6.19 -13.08 21.72
CA GLY A 25 5.31 -12.10 21.10
C GLY A 25 5.90 -11.45 19.86
N ILE A 26 5.07 -10.62 19.23
CA ILE A 26 5.40 -9.82 18.06
C ILE A 26 5.31 -8.36 18.46
N SER A 27 6.42 -7.64 18.37
CA SER A 27 6.43 -6.18 18.57
C SER A 27 6.13 -5.48 17.24
N LEU A 28 5.29 -4.46 17.30
CA LEU A 28 4.91 -3.63 16.18
C LEU A 28 5.59 -2.26 16.33
N ALA A 29 6.56 -1.93 15.49
CA ALA A 29 7.28 -0.66 15.52
C ALA A 29 6.82 0.23 14.38
N LEU A 30 6.37 1.45 14.70
CA LEU A 30 5.94 2.43 13.68
C LEU A 30 7.15 3.08 13.02
N GLY A 31 7.04 3.34 11.71
CA GLY A 31 7.96 4.21 10.98
C GLY A 31 7.79 5.68 11.38
N GLN A 32 8.79 6.50 11.03
CA GLN A 32 8.68 7.95 11.20
C GLN A 32 7.74 8.51 10.12
N PRO A 33 6.95 9.56 10.44
CA PRO A 33 6.17 10.29 9.45
C PRO A 33 7.08 10.81 8.33
N THR A 34 6.70 10.58 7.10
CA THR A 34 7.48 10.98 5.93
C THR A 34 6.59 11.77 4.96
N PRO A 35 7.02 12.91 4.45
CA PRO A 35 6.34 13.57 3.34
C PRO A 35 6.36 12.69 2.10
N VAL A 36 5.25 12.65 1.37
CA VAL A 36 5.04 11.80 0.20
C VAL A 36 4.43 12.63 -0.93
N SER A 37 4.65 12.20 -2.16
CA SER A 37 4.16 12.88 -3.36
C SER A 37 3.49 11.88 -4.30
N GLY A 38 2.23 12.12 -4.63
CA GLY A 38 1.46 11.25 -5.54
C GLY A 38 1.18 9.86 -4.94
N ASP A 39 1.00 8.88 -5.83
CA ASP A 39 0.81 7.48 -5.44
C ASP A 39 2.07 6.90 -4.83
N SER A 40 1.96 6.13 -3.76
CA SER A 40 3.13 5.64 -3.03
C SER A 40 2.86 4.36 -2.25
N ASP A 41 3.88 3.51 -2.17
CA ASP A 41 3.93 2.41 -1.22
C ASP A 41 4.59 2.88 0.08
N ILE A 42 3.93 2.62 1.20
CA ILE A 42 4.35 3.06 2.52
C ILE A 42 4.41 1.87 3.49
N THR A 43 5.34 1.91 4.44
CA THR A 43 5.39 0.93 5.51
C THR A 43 4.41 1.33 6.61
N ALA A 44 3.43 0.47 6.89
CA ALA A 44 2.49 0.68 7.99
C ALA A 44 3.14 0.38 9.34
N VAL A 45 3.84 -0.76 9.43
CA VAL A 45 4.50 -1.18 10.66
C VAL A 45 5.66 -2.13 10.35
N ASN A 46 6.74 -2.02 11.13
CA ASN A 46 7.81 -3.01 11.17
C ASN A 46 7.53 -4.01 12.29
N LEU A 47 7.89 -5.27 12.05
CA LEU A 47 7.62 -6.39 12.94
C LEU A 47 8.93 -6.99 13.44
N SER A 48 9.00 -7.27 14.73
CA SER A 48 10.06 -8.07 15.33
C SER A 48 9.48 -9.07 16.30
N THR A 49 10.15 -10.18 16.51
CA THR A 49 9.74 -11.21 17.46
C THR A 49 10.61 -11.16 18.71
N PHE A 50 10.04 -11.54 19.83
CA PHE A 50 10.75 -11.76 21.10
C PHE A 50 10.23 -13.04 21.74
N SER A 51 11.10 -13.76 22.48
CA SER A 51 10.69 -14.93 23.26
C SER A 51 11.62 -15.09 24.46
N SER A 52 11.02 -15.22 25.63
CA SER A 52 11.69 -15.61 26.88
C SER A 52 11.39 -17.06 27.25
N ALA A 53 10.81 -17.83 26.34
CA ALA A 53 10.45 -19.23 26.55
C ALA A 53 11.70 -20.09 26.82
N PRO A 54 11.61 -21.11 27.68
CA PRO A 54 12.64 -22.11 27.81
C PRO A 54 12.89 -22.82 26.46
N LYS A 55 14.12 -23.28 26.25
CA LYS A 55 14.46 -24.03 25.04
C LYS A 55 13.54 -25.24 24.87
N GLY A 56 12.95 -25.37 23.68
CA GLY A 56 11.99 -26.43 23.36
C GLY A 56 10.52 -26.09 23.63
N THR A 57 10.23 -24.93 24.20
CA THR A 57 8.86 -24.44 24.34
C THR A 57 8.44 -23.74 23.06
N ILE A 58 7.20 -23.96 22.62
CA ILE A 58 6.61 -23.35 21.44
C ILE A 58 5.55 -22.35 21.92
N ASP A 59 5.71 -21.12 21.54
CA ASP A 59 4.66 -20.10 21.62
C ASP A 59 3.79 -20.19 20.37
N THR A 60 2.47 -20.12 20.53
CA THR A 60 1.50 -20.19 19.41
C THR A 60 0.75 -18.88 19.27
N PHE A 61 0.34 -18.58 18.05
CA PHE A 61 -0.55 -17.48 17.71
C PHE A 61 -1.71 -18.07 16.92
N THR A 62 -2.92 -17.91 17.43
CA THR A 62 -4.14 -18.44 16.81
C THR A 62 -5.13 -17.30 16.61
N HIS A 63 -5.13 -16.69 15.43
CA HIS A 63 -6.00 -15.55 15.10
C HIS A 63 -5.87 -14.38 16.09
N VAL A 64 -4.62 -14.07 16.54
CA VAL A 64 -4.40 -13.01 17.52
C VAL A 64 -4.55 -11.65 16.84
N PRO A 65 -5.52 -10.81 17.27
CA PRO A 65 -5.91 -9.62 16.51
C PRO A 65 -4.93 -8.46 16.69
N PHE A 66 -4.84 -7.63 15.65
CA PHE A 66 -4.20 -6.32 15.68
C PHE A 66 -5.02 -5.29 14.88
N THR A 67 -4.79 -4.01 15.20
CA THR A 67 -5.40 -2.88 14.49
C THR A 67 -4.33 -1.87 14.13
N LEU A 68 -4.34 -1.38 12.90
CA LEU A 68 -3.51 -0.30 12.40
C LEU A 68 -4.40 0.87 12.00
N ASN A 69 -4.14 2.05 12.57
CA ASN A 69 -4.88 3.25 12.21
C ASN A 69 -3.95 4.19 11.44
N LEU A 70 -4.41 4.60 10.27
CA LEU A 70 -3.73 5.55 9.40
C LEU A 70 -4.39 6.91 9.51
N SER A 71 -3.58 7.94 9.65
CA SER A 71 -3.96 9.33 9.51
C SER A 71 -3.19 9.94 8.36
N ILE A 72 -3.88 10.49 7.36
CA ILE A 72 -3.30 11.19 6.21
C ILE A 72 -3.60 12.67 6.35
N ASN A 73 -2.57 13.50 6.17
CA ASN A 73 -2.68 14.95 6.07
C ASN A 73 -2.41 15.36 4.63
N ASP A 74 -3.38 16.01 3.99
CA ASP A 74 -3.22 16.65 2.68
C ASP A 74 -2.53 18.00 2.85
N SER A 75 -1.31 18.13 2.32
CA SER A 75 -0.49 19.33 2.50
C SER A 75 -1.10 20.58 1.84
N ALA A 76 -1.90 20.42 0.79
CA ALA A 76 -2.49 21.54 0.07
C ALA A 76 -3.67 22.16 0.83
N SER A 77 -4.53 21.33 1.41
CA SER A 77 -5.71 21.79 2.16
C SER A 77 -5.45 21.93 3.66
N GLY A 78 -4.40 21.26 4.20
CA GLY A 78 -4.15 21.14 5.63
C GLY A 78 -5.15 20.22 6.35
N ASN A 79 -6.06 19.58 5.61
CA ASN A 79 -7.06 18.69 6.18
C ASN A 79 -6.50 17.29 6.43
N THR A 80 -7.10 16.60 7.39
CA THR A 80 -6.69 15.25 7.78
C THR A 80 -7.85 14.27 7.64
N GLY A 81 -7.56 13.07 7.13
CA GLY A 81 -8.49 11.94 7.10
C GLY A 81 -7.90 10.73 7.83
N GLN A 82 -8.76 9.87 8.34
CA GLN A 82 -8.34 8.68 9.09
C GLN A 82 -9.07 7.43 8.62
N THR A 83 -8.38 6.29 8.70
CA THR A 83 -8.96 4.97 8.46
C THR A 83 -8.28 3.92 9.32
N SER A 84 -8.95 2.78 9.54
CA SER A 84 -8.46 1.69 10.36
C SER A 84 -8.47 0.39 9.58
N PHE A 85 -7.44 -0.42 9.79
CA PHE A 85 -7.30 -1.76 9.24
C PHE A 85 -7.16 -2.76 10.38
N THR A 86 -7.82 -3.89 10.26
CA THR A 86 -7.73 -4.98 11.22
C THR A 86 -7.09 -6.20 10.58
N GLY A 87 -6.41 -6.99 11.37
CA GLY A 87 -5.84 -8.25 10.94
C GLY A 87 -5.62 -9.18 12.11
N VAL A 88 -5.13 -10.37 11.80
CA VAL A 88 -4.77 -11.39 12.79
C VAL A 88 -3.40 -11.96 12.46
N PHE A 89 -2.66 -12.33 13.50
CA PHE A 89 -1.44 -13.11 13.38
C PHE A 89 -1.73 -14.57 13.71
N ASP A 90 -1.14 -15.46 12.91
CA ASP A 90 -1.14 -16.91 13.11
C ASP A 90 0.29 -17.45 13.04
N GLY A 91 0.54 -18.55 13.72
CA GLY A 91 1.81 -19.24 13.58
C GLY A 91 2.44 -19.73 14.88
N THR A 92 3.74 -19.94 14.82
CA THR A 92 4.53 -20.45 15.96
C THR A 92 5.83 -19.69 16.11
N LEU A 93 6.29 -19.59 17.36
CA LEU A 93 7.52 -18.92 17.73
C LEU A 93 8.27 -19.77 18.77
N THR A 94 9.57 -19.90 18.59
CA THR A 94 10.50 -20.44 19.56
C THR A 94 11.70 -19.51 19.68
N PRO A 95 12.58 -19.65 20.66
CA PRO A 95 13.81 -18.86 20.71
C PRO A 95 14.69 -18.92 19.45
N THR A 96 14.52 -19.95 18.63
CA THR A 96 15.38 -20.21 17.45
C THR A 96 14.61 -20.35 16.14
N SER A 97 13.29 -20.17 16.15
CA SER A 97 12.43 -20.28 14.95
C SER A 97 11.25 -19.34 15.04
N ALA A 98 10.88 -18.72 13.93
CA ALA A 98 9.67 -17.91 13.80
C ALA A 98 8.97 -18.30 12.50
N GLN A 99 7.71 -18.74 12.62
CA GLN A 99 6.83 -19.05 11.50
C GLN A 99 5.53 -18.26 11.72
N ILE A 100 5.61 -16.98 11.43
CA ILE A 100 4.48 -16.04 11.64
C ILE A 100 3.91 -15.66 10.28
N THR A 101 2.59 -15.67 10.21
CA THR A 101 1.80 -15.15 9.09
C THR A 101 0.85 -14.09 9.58
N ALA A 102 0.44 -13.18 8.70
CA ALA A 102 -0.61 -12.22 8.99
C ALA A 102 -1.68 -12.28 7.90
N THR A 103 -2.92 -12.25 8.34
CA THR A 103 -4.10 -12.10 7.48
C THR A 103 -4.77 -10.79 7.84
N PHE A 104 -5.04 -9.94 6.85
CA PHE A 104 -5.69 -8.65 7.04
C PHE A 104 -6.63 -8.35 5.89
N ASP A 105 -7.58 -7.45 6.14
CA ASP A 105 -8.49 -6.98 5.10
C ASP A 105 -7.70 -6.14 4.08
N GLN A 106 -7.75 -6.58 2.82
CA GLN A 106 -7.12 -5.91 1.68
C GLN A 106 -8.10 -5.01 0.93
N THR A 107 -9.33 -4.86 1.42
CA THR A 107 -10.33 -3.98 0.80
C THR A 107 -9.82 -2.54 0.80
N PRO A 108 -9.77 -1.86 -0.36
CA PRO A 108 -9.34 -0.47 -0.41
C PRO A 108 -10.29 0.46 0.33
N HIS A 109 -9.76 1.25 1.24
CA HIS A 109 -10.49 2.29 1.97
C HIS A 109 -10.33 3.64 1.25
N LYS A 110 -11.43 4.35 1.06
CA LYS A 110 -11.46 5.65 0.40
C LYS A 110 -11.64 6.78 1.41
N LEU A 111 -10.78 7.79 1.32
CA LEU A 111 -10.79 8.98 2.17
C LEU A 111 -10.86 10.22 1.28
N ALA A 112 -11.94 11.00 1.39
CA ALA A 112 -12.02 12.31 0.79
C ALA A 112 -11.40 13.34 1.75
N ILE A 113 -10.29 13.97 1.37
CA ILE A 113 -9.54 14.91 2.20
C ILE A 113 -9.30 16.18 1.37
N GLY A 114 -9.89 17.28 1.78
CA GLY A 114 -9.90 18.50 0.96
C GLY A 114 -10.56 18.24 -0.39
N ASN A 115 -9.84 18.56 -1.46
CA ASN A 115 -10.27 18.29 -2.84
C ASN A 115 -9.66 17.00 -3.42
N ASN A 116 -9.07 16.16 -2.59
CA ASN A 116 -8.37 14.96 -3.03
C ASN A 116 -9.08 13.69 -2.52
N LEU A 117 -9.04 12.64 -3.34
CA LEU A 117 -9.51 11.31 -2.97
C LEU A 117 -8.30 10.40 -2.80
N PHE A 118 -8.08 9.94 -1.58
CA PHE A 118 -7.08 8.94 -1.23
C PHE A 118 -7.72 7.57 -1.19
N THR A 119 -7.07 6.58 -1.80
CA THR A 119 -7.48 5.18 -1.72
C THR A 119 -6.33 4.38 -1.12
N VAL A 120 -6.58 3.72 0.01
CA VAL A 120 -5.56 3.02 0.79
C VAL A 120 -5.91 1.56 0.90
N ALA A 121 -4.94 0.68 0.63
CA ALA A 121 -5.06 -0.76 0.85
C ALA A 121 -3.79 -1.29 1.49
N LEU A 122 -3.92 -2.18 2.49
CA LEU A 122 -2.79 -3.01 2.92
C LEU A 122 -2.49 -4.02 1.82
N ASN A 123 -1.23 -4.12 1.39
CA ASN A 123 -0.89 -4.87 0.18
C ASN A 123 0.24 -5.89 0.36
N SER A 124 1.03 -5.80 1.42
CA SER A 124 2.20 -6.66 1.59
C SER A 124 2.43 -7.04 3.04
N PHE A 125 2.97 -8.25 3.21
CA PHE A 125 3.45 -8.78 4.48
C PHE A 125 4.81 -9.44 4.27
N ALA A 126 5.79 -9.03 5.04
CA ALA A 126 7.07 -9.72 5.20
C ALA A 126 7.14 -10.28 6.61
N ALA A 127 7.39 -11.58 6.73
CA ALA A 127 7.46 -12.24 8.03
C ALA A 127 8.66 -11.72 8.85
N PRO A 128 8.52 -11.52 10.17
CA PRO A 128 9.64 -11.19 11.04
C PRO A 128 10.61 -12.38 11.18
N GLY A 129 11.86 -12.07 11.46
CA GLY A 129 12.88 -13.07 11.77
C GLY A 129 12.69 -13.72 13.14
N ILE A 130 13.63 -14.60 13.49
CA ILE A 130 13.67 -15.24 14.82
C ILE A 130 13.90 -14.19 15.92
N PRO A 131 13.54 -14.48 17.19
CA PRO A 131 13.83 -13.60 18.32
C PRO A 131 15.28 -13.12 18.34
N ASP A 132 15.47 -11.87 18.76
CA ASP A 132 16.77 -11.19 18.86
C ASP A 132 17.56 -11.08 17.54
N SER A 133 16.94 -11.40 16.40
CA SER A 133 17.55 -11.18 15.10
C SER A 133 17.44 -9.71 14.66
N THR A 134 18.32 -9.32 13.74
CA THR A 134 18.23 -8.03 13.05
C THR A 134 17.29 -8.04 11.85
N THR A 135 16.61 -9.16 11.60
CA THR A 135 15.68 -9.30 10.50
C THR A 135 14.30 -8.87 10.94
N PHE A 136 13.87 -7.73 10.44
CA PHE A 136 12.52 -7.21 10.67
C PHE A 136 11.57 -7.69 9.57
N GLY A 137 10.34 -8.03 9.97
CA GLY A 137 9.22 -8.12 9.06
C GLY A 137 8.55 -6.77 8.85
N SER A 138 7.53 -6.71 8.01
CA SER A 138 6.74 -5.50 7.82
C SER A 138 5.34 -5.79 7.29
N ILE A 139 4.43 -4.86 7.53
CA ILE A 139 3.17 -4.73 6.81
C ILE A 139 3.25 -3.43 6.02
N GLY A 140 2.98 -3.51 4.71
CA GLY A 140 2.98 -2.38 3.81
C GLY A 140 1.56 -1.99 3.37
N ALA A 141 1.41 -0.76 2.91
CA ALA A 141 0.19 -0.26 2.32
C ALA A 141 0.50 0.50 1.02
N HIS A 142 -0.40 0.39 0.06
CA HIS A 142 -0.41 1.23 -1.13
C HIS A 142 -1.42 2.36 -0.94
N VAL A 143 -1.00 3.58 -1.25
CA VAL A 143 -1.86 4.76 -1.24
C VAL A 143 -1.87 5.34 -2.64
N SER A 144 -3.04 5.40 -3.27
CA SER A 144 -3.23 6.17 -4.50
C SER A 144 -4.02 7.44 -4.20
N VAL A 145 -3.67 8.52 -4.91
CA VAL A 145 -4.31 9.83 -4.71
C VAL A 145 -4.71 10.46 -6.03
N VAL A 146 -5.98 10.86 -6.10
CA VAL A 146 -6.56 11.52 -7.27
C VAL A 146 -7.10 12.88 -6.82
N GLY A 147 -6.64 13.94 -7.48
CA GLY A 147 -7.21 15.29 -7.30
C GLY A 147 -8.63 15.35 -7.83
N ALA A 148 -9.51 16.03 -7.12
CA ALA A 148 -10.79 16.37 -7.68
C ALA A 148 -10.54 17.20 -8.96
N SER A 149 -11.01 16.70 -10.08
CA SER A 149 -11.08 17.48 -11.31
C SER A 149 -11.92 18.72 -10.98
N THR A 150 -11.27 19.87 -10.84
CA THR A 150 -12.00 21.14 -10.96
C THR A 150 -12.53 21.13 -12.38
N GLY A 151 -13.74 20.60 -12.56
CA GLY A 151 -14.49 20.72 -13.80
C GLY A 151 -14.47 22.21 -14.14
N GLY A 152 -13.61 22.56 -15.10
CA GLY A 152 -13.63 23.89 -15.65
C GLY A 152 -15.02 24.13 -16.22
N ASN A 153 -15.88 24.71 -15.41
CA ASN A 153 -17.05 25.37 -15.89
C ASN A 153 -16.55 26.56 -16.71
N ASN A 154 -16.10 26.28 -17.94
CA ASN A 154 -16.08 27.30 -18.99
C ASN A 154 -17.52 27.55 -19.40
N GLY A 155 -18.35 27.96 -18.46
CA GLY A 155 -19.54 28.71 -18.67
C GLY A 155 -19.12 30.10 -19.12
N GLY A 156 -18.65 30.22 -20.35
CA GLY A 156 -18.56 31.50 -21.04
C GLY A 156 -19.96 32.04 -21.20
N ALA A 157 -20.42 32.73 -20.16
CA ALA A 157 -21.55 33.65 -20.27
C ALA A 157 -21.06 34.87 -21.05
N THR A 158 -20.95 34.75 -22.38
CA THR A 158 -20.99 35.91 -23.27
C THR A 158 -22.41 36.38 -23.38
N GLY A 159 -22.87 37.13 -22.40
CA GLY A 159 -23.96 38.07 -22.51
C GLY A 159 -23.54 39.20 -23.45
N GLY A 160 -23.68 39.02 -24.72
CA GLY A 160 -23.59 40.07 -25.74
C GLY A 160 -24.96 40.33 -26.33
N ASN A 161 -25.71 41.24 -25.69
CA ASN A 161 -26.91 41.82 -26.23
C ASN A 161 -26.47 42.86 -27.27
N ASN A 162 -26.73 42.59 -28.58
CA ASN A 162 -26.87 43.70 -29.53
C ASN A 162 -27.76 43.27 -30.68
N GLY A 163 -28.88 43.95 -30.83
CA GLY A 163 -29.86 43.82 -31.87
C GLY A 163 -29.32 44.29 -33.21
N GLY A 164 -29.87 43.78 -34.28
CA GLY A 164 -29.65 44.23 -35.63
C GLY A 164 -30.24 43.22 -36.63
N GLY A 165 -31.38 43.59 -37.23
CA GLY A 165 -32.10 42.78 -38.21
C GLY A 165 -31.35 42.59 -39.52
N GLY A 166 -31.75 41.59 -40.27
CA GLY A 166 -31.27 41.33 -41.63
C GLY A 166 -31.78 40.00 -42.13
N SER A 167 -32.79 40.06 -42.97
CA SER A 167 -33.36 38.98 -43.75
C SER A 167 -32.37 38.40 -44.81
N GLY A 168 -32.42 37.10 -45.11
CA GLY A 168 -31.85 36.59 -46.31
C GLY A 168 -31.52 35.08 -46.29
N GLY A 169 -32.36 34.27 -46.81
CA GLY A 169 -32.25 33.24 -47.79
C GLY A 169 -31.20 32.11 -47.72
N GLY A 170 -31.68 30.87 -47.75
CA GLY A 170 -31.20 29.89 -48.69
C GLY A 170 -30.10 28.92 -48.27
N GLY A 171 -30.41 27.66 -48.40
CA GLY A 171 -29.40 26.66 -48.81
C GLY A 171 -29.11 25.56 -47.85
N GLY A 172 -29.61 24.36 -48.20
CA GLY A 172 -29.37 23.10 -47.53
C GLY A 172 -27.95 22.61 -47.57
N GLY A 173 -27.69 21.68 -46.69
CA GLY A 173 -26.41 20.97 -46.61
C GLY A 173 -26.46 19.96 -45.48
N ASN A 174 -27.01 18.78 -45.78
CA ASN A 174 -26.97 17.61 -44.94
C ASN A 174 -25.59 17.00 -45.01
N VAL A 175 -24.82 16.98 -43.93
CA VAL A 175 -23.64 16.11 -43.79
C VAL A 175 -23.68 15.50 -42.43
N GLY A 176 -23.99 14.18 -42.43
CA GLY A 176 -23.84 13.33 -41.26
C GLY A 176 -22.37 13.20 -40.87
N GLY A 177 -22.10 13.56 -39.64
CA GLY A 177 -20.82 13.26 -38.97
C GLY A 177 -21.12 12.33 -37.82
N GLY A 178 -20.79 11.06 -37.96
CA GLY A 178 -20.89 10.06 -36.91
C GLY A 178 -19.95 10.36 -35.75
N PRO A 179 -20.28 9.87 -34.54
CA PRO A 179 -19.42 10.05 -33.38
C PRO A 179 -18.14 9.26 -33.57
N GLY A 180 -17.03 9.94 -33.68
CA GLY A 180 -15.69 9.37 -33.62
C GLY A 180 -15.48 8.72 -32.27
N ILE A 181 -15.41 7.41 -32.26
CA ILE A 181 -14.92 6.65 -31.12
C ILE A 181 -13.44 6.97 -30.99
N SER A 182 -13.10 7.69 -29.92
CA SER A 182 -11.71 7.92 -29.51
C SER A 182 -11.16 6.57 -29.02
N GLU A 183 -10.29 5.97 -29.81
CA GLU A 183 -9.53 4.79 -29.37
C GLU A 183 -8.63 5.21 -28.21
N VAL A 184 -8.90 4.65 -27.03
CA VAL A 184 -8.05 4.75 -25.85
C VAL A 184 -6.84 3.85 -26.12
N PRO A 185 -5.59 4.36 -26.10
CA PRO A 185 -4.42 3.50 -26.20
C PRO A 185 -4.35 2.57 -24.99
N GLU A 186 -4.34 1.27 -25.24
CA GLU A 186 -4.09 0.27 -24.20
C GLU A 186 -2.67 0.45 -23.63
N PRO A 187 -2.48 0.43 -22.30
CA PRO A 187 -1.15 0.50 -21.73
C PRO A 187 -0.38 -0.79 -22.07
N THR A 188 0.73 -0.65 -22.76
CA THR A 188 1.70 -1.71 -23.05
C THR A 188 2.42 -2.14 -21.76
N SER A 189 1.72 -2.89 -20.91
CA SER A 189 2.25 -3.39 -19.60
C SER A 189 2.78 -4.83 -19.65
N LEU A 190 3.17 -5.35 -20.81
CA LEU A 190 3.56 -6.76 -20.95
C LEU A 190 5.05 -7.04 -21.22
N THR A 191 5.95 -6.08 -21.05
CA THR A 191 7.38 -6.30 -21.39
C THR A 191 8.36 -6.31 -20.24
N LEU A 192 7.94 -6.36 -18.97
CA LEU A 192 8.91 -6.36 -17.84
C LEU A 192 8.99 -7.69 -17.03
N ALA A 193 8.34 -8.76 -17.47
CA ALA A 193 8.36 -10.04 -16.74
C ALA A 193 9.51 -11.00 -17.12
N GLY A 194 10.44 -10.61 -17.99
CA GLY A 194 11.40 -11.54 -18.61
C GLY A 194 12.85 -11.52 -18.12
N LEU A 195 13.31 -10.60 -17.29
CA LEU A 195 14.75 -10.40 -17.04
C LEU A 195 15.25 -10.68 -15.61
N GLY A 196 14.41 -11.15 -14.68
CA GLY A 196 14.80 -11.34 -13.26
C GLY A 196 15.22 -12.75 -12.84
N ALA A 197 15.05 -13.78 -13.64
CA ALA A 197 15.15 -15.17 -13.18
C ALA A 197 16.53 -15.86 -13.15
N PRO A 198 17.60 -15.46 -13.85
CA PRO A 198 18.84 -16.28 -13.84
C PRO A 198 19.85 -15.92 -12.75
N VAL A 199 19.72 -14.83 -11.99
CA VAL A 199 20.80 -14.41 -11.07
C VAL A 199 20.74 -15.11 -9.70
N VAL A 200 19.56 -15.53 -9.24
CA VAL A 200 19.38 -16.15 -7.93
C VAL A 200 19.88 -17.61 -7.91
N GLY A 201 19.78 -18.32 -9.04
CA GLY A 201 20.21 -19.73 -9.12
C GLY A 201 21.72 -19.94 -8.96
N LEU A 202 22.55 -19.00 -9.40
CA LEU A 202 24.00 -19.13 -9.38
C LEU A 202 24.62 -18.94 -7.98
N ALA A 203 23.98 -18.13 -7.13
CA ALA A 203 24.46 -17.88 -5.77
C ALA A 203 24.20 -19.09 -4.85
N ILE A 204 23.10 -19.81 -5.04
CA ILE A 204 22.75 -21.00 -4.25
C ILE A 204 23.66 -22.17 -4.64
N TRP A 205 23.99 -22.33 -5.92
CA TRP A 205 24.87 -23.42 -6.39
C TRP A 205 26.32 -23.30 -5.88
N ARG A 206 26.84 -22.08 -5.74
CA ARG A 206 28.19 -21.84 -5.18
C ARG A 206 28.30 -22.17 -3.69
N ARG A 207 27.24 -21.93 -2.90
CA ARG A 207 27.22 -22.28 -1.46
C ARG A 207 27.20 -23.78 -1.22
N TRP A 208 26.57 -24.57 -2.08
CA TRP A 208 26.49 -26.03 -1.93
C TRP A 208 27.81 -26.75 -2.20
N ARG A 209 28.71 -26.18 -3.01
CA ARG A 209 30.02 -26.77 -3.27
C ARG A 209 31.04 -26.54 -2.16
N ALA A 210 30.86 -25.51 -1.33
CA ALA A 210 31.80 -25.20 -0.27
C ALA A 210 31.63 -26.04 1.01
N SER A 211 30.56 -26.83 1.13
CA SER A 211 30.22 -27.59 2.35
C SER A 211 30.47 -29.09 2.27
N ARG A 212 31.23 -29.57 1.31
CA ARG A 212 31.63 -31.00 1.31
C ARG A 212 32.91 -31.18 2.14
N PRO A 213 32.84 -31.90 3.31
CA PRO A 213 34.04 -32.25 4.04
C PRO A 213 34.87 -33.26 3.20
N ALA A 214 36.16 -33.04 3.14
CA ALA A 214 37.10 -34.00 2.56
C ALA A 214 37.07 -35.26 3.42
N GLN A 215 36.66 -36.37 2.82
CA GLN A 215 36.83 -37.69 3.44
C GLN A 215 38.30 -38.09 3.21
N ALA A 216 39.00 -38.24 4.33
CA ALA A 216 40.29 -38.90 4.41
C ALA A 216 40.07 -40.37 4.75
#